data_ee610f51b545be2d377270de44efcf4d
#
_entry.id   ee610f51b545be2d377270de44efcf4d
#
_cell.length_a   1.000
_cell.length_b   1.000
_cell.length_c   1.000
_cell.angle_alpha   90.00
_cell.angle_beta   90.00
_cell.angle_gamma   90.00
#
_symmetry.space_group_name_H-M   'P 1'
#
loop_
_entity.id
_entity.type
_entity.pdbx_description
1 polymer ?
#
loop_
_entity_poly.entity_id
_entity_poly.type
_entity_poly.pdbx_seq_one_letter_code
_entity_poly.pdbx_strand_id
1 'polypeptide(L)'
;MLFLSACNQFDQNNKNLVYISDQKYSNTGFALIYDDELKKEKKISKKIDNRSLLIFHNKIKKNSFVKITNPVNDKSIIAEVISNNVKFSSFYNSVITQRIAEELSLDPKEPYIDLVLISKSS
;
A
#
# COMPACT_ATOMS: atom_id res chain seq x y z
N MET A 1 -0.39 37.72 8.96
CA MET A 1 -0.77 37.20 8.97
C MET A 1 -0.71 36.69 9.03
N LEU A 2 -0.08 37.08 9.31
CA LEU A 2 -0.25 36.45 9.16
C LEU A 2 -0.31 35.99 9.19
N PHE A 3 -0.25 35.70 8.91
CA PHE A 3 -0.50 35.13 8.65
C PHE A 3 -0.77 34.60 8.49
N LEU A 4 -0.39 34.68 8.45
CA LEU A 4 -0.90 34.09 8.23
C LEU A 4 -1.08 33.57 8.00
N SER A 5 -0.76 33.58 7.57
CA SER A 5 -1.23 32.93 7.32
C SER A 5 -1.23 32.41 7.22
N ALA A 6 -0.78 32.43 6.84
CA ALA A 6 -1.14 31.76 6.69
C ALA A 6 -1.21 31.20 6.52
N CYS A 7 -0.80 31.07 6.32
CA CYS A 7 -1.18 30.38 6.09
C CYS A 7 -1.18 29.95 5.90
N ASN A 8 -0.77 29.96 5.71
CA ASN A 8 -1.05 29.38 5.47
C ASN A 8 -0.92 28.97 5.14
N GLN A 9 -0.70 29.02 4.63
CA GLN A 9 -0.89 28.50 4.28
C GLN A 9 -0.89 28.00 3.94
N PHE A 10 -0.44 28.21 3.63
CA PHE A 10 -0.74 27.63 3.20
C PHE A 10 -0.96 27.31 2.73
N ASP A 11 -0.73 27.53 2.24
CA ASP A 11 -1.24 27.06 1.67
C ASP A 11 -1.43 26.77 1.10
N GLN A 12 -1.30 26.84 0.66
CA GLN A 12 -1.74 26.41 0.09
C GLN A 12 -1.69 26.02 -0.54
N ASN A 13 -1.27 26.21 -0.88
CA ASN A 13 -1.46 25.68 -1.50
C ASN A 13 -1.55 25.15 -1.84
N ASN A 14 -1.28 25.12 -2.01
CA ASN A 14 -1.58 24.41 -2.37
C ASN A 14 -2.22 23.93 -2.67
N LYS A 15 -2.19 23.96 -2.85
CA LYS A 15 -3.09 23.35 -3.10
C LYS A 15 -3.38 22.57 -3.62
N ASN A 16 -3.13 22.56 -3.82
CA ASN A 16 -3.54 21.62 -4.39
C ASN A 16 -3.25 20.41 -4.14
N LEU A 17 -2.89 20.07 -3.65
CA LEU A 17 -2.56 18.92 -3.34
C LEU A 17 -3.17 18.39 -2.29
N VAL A 18 -3.59 18.83 -1.66
CA VAL A 18 -4.10 18.47 -0.62
C VAL A 18 -5.39 17.99 -0.56
N TYR A 19 -6.35 18.50 -1.10
CA TYR A 19 -7.62 18.02 -1.10
C TYR A 19 -7.74 16.61 -1.37
N ILE A 20 -6.76 16.12 -1.97
CA ILE A 20 -6.81 14.80 -2.27
C ILE A 20 -6.66 13.96 -1.10
N SER A 21 -5.98 14.41 -0.09
CA SER A 21 -5.73 13.59 1.07
C SER A 21 -7.01 13.11 1.73
N ASP A 22 -8.09 13.82 1.59
CA ASP A 22 -9.33 13.37 2.17
C ASP A 22 -9.83 12.10 1.59
N GLN A 23 -9.43 11.80 0.39
CA GLN A 23 -9.90 10.64 -0.32
C GLN A 23 -8.90 9.53 -0.37
N LYS A 24 -7.75 9.71 0.25
CA LYS A 24 -6.74 8.68 0.25
C LYS A 24 -7.13 7.56 1.17
N TYR A 25 -6.91 6.37 0.67
CA TYR A 25 -7.09 5.17 1.48
C TYR A 25 -5.86 4.98 2.35
N SER A 26 -6.09 4.61 3.58
CA SER A 26 -5.03 4.33 4.53
C SER A 26 -5.46 3.15 5.38
N ASN A 27 -4.57 2.23 5.62
CA ASN A 27 -4.88 1.03 6.39
C ASN A 27 -3.63 0.49 7.08
N THR A 28 -3.80 0.02 8.30
CA THR A 28 -2.73 -0.66 9.03
C THR A 28 -3.20 -2.06 9.33
N GLY A 29 -2.40 -3.04 9.02
CA GLY A 29 -2.78 -4.42 9.27
C GLY A 29 -1.76 -5.41 8.74
N PHE A 30 -2.12 -6.68 8.77
CA PHE A 30 -1.23 -7.74 8.31
C PHE A 30 -1.35 -7.94 6.81
N ALA A 31 -0.23 -8.22 6.17
CA ALA A 31 -0.18 -8.63 4.77
C ALA A 31 0.04 -10.12 4.69
N LEU A 32 -0.22 -10.69 3.51
CA LEU A 32 0.25 -12.03 3.17
C LEU A 32 1.50 -11.87 2.31
N ILE A 33 2.49 -12.71 2.52
CA ILE A 33 3.66 -12.73 1.64
C ILE A 33 3.37 -13.75 0.55
N TYR A 34 3.54 -13.34 -0.71
CA TYR A 34 3.21 -14.17 -1.85
C TYR A 34 3.98 -15.48 -1.84
N ASP A 35 3.27 -16.57 -2.11
CA ASP A 35 3.87 -17.85 -2.49
C ASP A 35 2.90 -18.50 -3.49
N ASP A 36 3.35 -19.58 -4.14
CA ASP A 36 2.55 -20.23 -5.18
C ASP A 36 1.28 -20.88 -4.65
N GLU A 37 1.21 -21.16 -3.37
CA GLU A 37 0.01 -21.74 -2.77
C GLU A 37 -1.19 -20.80 -2.89
N LEU A 38 -0.96 -19.51 -2.77
CA LEU A 38 -2.04 -18.53 -2.89
C LEU A 38 -2.72 -18.60 -4.25
N LYS A 39 -1.94 -18.83 -5.31
CA LYS A 39 -2.49 -18.97 -6.64
C LYS A 39 -3.22 -20.31 -6.78
N LYS A 40 -2.65 -21.38 -6.26
CA LYS A 40 -3.28 -22.70 -6.29
C LYS A 40 -4.61 -22.71 -5.55
N GLU A 41 -4.69 -22.00 -4.44
CA GLU A 41 -5.90 -21.92 -3.65
C GLU A 41 -6.89 -20.90 -4.21
N LYS A 42 -6.57 -20.30 -5.33
CA LYS A 42 -7.41 -19.31 -6.00
C LYS A 42 -7.71 -18.08 -5.15
N LYS A 43 -6.84 -17.75 -4.23
CA LYS A 43 -6.96 -16.55 -3.41
C LYS A 43 -6.56 -15.30 -4.18
N ILE A 44 -5.75 -15.47 -5.22
CA ILE A 44 -5.35 -14.38 -6.11
C ILE A 44 -5.52 -14.84 -7.55
N SER A 45 -5.71 -13.90 -8.46
CA SER A 45 -6.06 -14.19 -9.83
C SER A 45 -4.88 -14.50 -10.73
N LYS A 46 -3.68 -14.15 -10.34
CA LYS A 46 -2.50 -14.36 -11.17
C LYS A 46 -1.24 -14.42 -10.33
N LYS A 47 -0.17 -14.92 -10.95
CA LYS A 47 1.12 -14.96 -10.28
C LYS A 47 1.78 -13.60 -10.31
N ILE A 48 2.67 -13.37 -9.35
CA ILE A 48 3.48 -12.18 -9.34
C ILE A 48 4.92 -12.59 -9.03
N ASP A 49 5.86 -11.86 -9.61
CA ASP A 49 7.27 -12.12 -9.39
C ASP A 49 7.63 -11.68 -7.97
N ASN A 50 8.17 -12.58 -7.17
CA ASN A 50 8.57 -12.29 -5.79
C ASN A 50 9.71 -11.29 -5.68
N ARG A 51 10.33 -10.90 -6.79
CA ARG A 51 11.37 -9.89 -6.81
C ARG A 51 10.83 -8.53 -7.22
N SER A 52 9.53 -8.41 -7.44
CA SER A 52 8.91 -7.18 -7.90
C SER A 52 8.42 -6.32 -6.74
N LEU A 53 8.06 -5.07 -7.07
CA LEU A 53 7.42 -4.15 -6.13
C LEU A 53 5.93 -4.03 -6.47
N LEU A 54 5.29 -5.18 -6.68
CA LEU A 54 3.88 -5.25 -7.02
C LEU A 54 3.12 -5.89 -5.88
N ILE A 55 1.86 -5.53 -5.72
CA ILE A 55 1.01 -6.10 -4.69
C ILE A 55 -0.38 -6.40 -5.23
N PHE A 56 -1.11 -7.25 -4.49
CA PHE A 56 -2.55 -7.36 -4.62
C PHE A 56 -3.19 -6.64 -3.44
N HIS A 57 -4.34 -6.02 -3.67
CA HIS A 57 -5.07 -5.36 -2.60
C HIS A 57 -6.56 -5.62 -2.80
N ASN A 58 -7.31 -5.72 -1.71
CA ASN A 58 -8.72 -6.06 -1.81
C ASN A 58 -9.64 -4.86 -2.10
N LYS A 59 -9.12 -3.65 -2.05
CA LYS A 59 -9.96 -2.46 -2.25
C LYS A 59 -9.40 -1.43 -3.22
N ILE A 60 -8.08 -1.30 -3.28
CA ILE A 60 -7.44 -0.28 -4.11
C ILE A 60 -7.42 -0.71 -5.56
N LYS A 61 -7.70 0.21 -6.46
CA LYS A 61 -7.78 -0.09 -7.88
C LYS A 61 -6.44 -0.50 -8.46
N LYS A 62 -6.51 -1.37 -9.45
CA LYS A 62 -5.37 -1.74 -10.29
C LYS A 62 -4.68 -0.48 -10.83
N ASN A 63 -3.37 -0.54 -10.91
CA ASN A 63 -2.49 0.53 -11.40
C ASN A 63 -2.39 1.75 -10.48
N SER A 64 -2.88 1.64 -9.27
CA SER A 64 -2.64 2.66 -8.24
C SER A 64 -1.30 2.40 -7.58
N PHE A 65 -0.71 3.44 -7.01
CA PHE A 65 0.54 3.33 -6.25
C PHE A 65 0.28 3.54 -4.78
N VAL A 66 0.99 2.81 -3.96
CA VAL A 66 0.84 2.88 -2.51
C VAL A 66 2.21 3.00 -1.87
N LYS A 67 2.24 3.64 -0.70
CA LYS A 67 3.43 3.65 0.14
C LYS A 67 3.20 2.64 1.25
N ILE A 68 4.12 1.69 1.38
CA ILE A 68 4.06 0.66 2.40
C ILE A 68 5.17 0.94 3.39
N THR A 69 4.83 0.98 4.67
CA THR A 69 5.78 1.29 5.74
C THR A 69 5.74 0.19 6.79
N ASN A 70 6.91 -0.20 7.26
CA ASN A 70 7.03 -1.04 8.44
C ASN A 70 7.04 -0.13 9.67
N PRO A 71 5.97 -0.11 10.48
CA PRO A 71 5.90 0.84 11.59
C PRO A 71 6.92 0.59 12.70
N VAL A 72 7.56 -0.56 12.71
CA VAL A 72 8.56 -0.87 13.74
C VAL A 72 9.86 -0.13 13.48
N ASN A 73 10.24 0.06 12.22
CA ASN A 73 11.54 0.66 11.87
C ASN A 73 11.43 1.86 10.92
N ASP A 74 10.22 2.24 10.53
CA ASP A 74 9.93 3.35 9.60
C ASP A 74 10.49 3.18 8.20
N LYS A 75 10.95 2.01 7.83
CA LYS A 75 11.33 1.76 6.44
C LYS A 75 10.08 1.77 5.57
N SER A 76 10.17 2.36 4.40
CA SER A 76 9.04 2.41 3.48
C SER A 76 9.47 2.20 2.03
N ILE A 77 8.50 1.85 1.20
CA ILE A 77 8.73 1.58 -0.20
C ILE A 77 7.45 1.90 -0.97
N ILE A 78 7.59 2.27 -2.24
CA ILE A 78 6.44 2.50 -3.11
C ILE A 78 6.19 1.23 -3.92
N ALA A 79 4.95 0.80 -3.98
CA ALA A 79 4.56 -0.39 -4.74
C ALA A 79 3.35 -0.08 -5.61
N GLU A 80 3.15 -0.90 -6.62
CA GLU A 80 2.02 -0.74 -7.52
C GLU A 80 1.00 -1.87 -7.32
N VAL A 81 -0.28 -1.53 -7.31
CA VAL A 81 -1.35 -2.51 -7.20
C VAL A 81 -1.61 -3.09 -8.59
N ILE A 82 -1.41 -4.40 -8.74
CA ILE A 82 -1.60 -5.04 -10.04
C ILE A 82 -2.99 -5.64 -10.18
N SER A 83 -3.70 -5.83 -9.09
CA SER A 83 -5.05 -6.37 -9.15
C SER A 83 -5.75 -6.22 -7.81
N ASN A 84 -7.06 -6.03 -7.87
CA ASN A 84 -7.90 -6.10 -6.68
C ASN A 84 -8.85 -7.32 -6.74
N ASN A 85 -8.59 -8.23 -7.66
CA ASN A 85 -9.38 -9.46 -7.77
C ASN A 85 -8.75 -10.53 -6.88
N VAL A 86 -9.14 -10.52 -5.61
CA VAL A 86 -8.55 -11.38 -4.59
C VAL A 86 -9.65 -12.00 -3.73
N LYS A 87 -9.33 -13.15 -3.15
CA LYS A 87 -10.25 -13.89 -2.29
C LYS A 87 -9.58 -14.34 -1.00
N PHE A 88 -8.68 -13.52 -0.49
CA PHE A 88 -8.11 -13.83 0.83
C PHE A 88 -8.96 -13.22 1.94
N SER A 89 -8.73 -13.69 3.15
CA SER A 89 -9.49 -13.22 4.31
C SER A 89 -9.37 -11.72 4.51
N SER A 90 -10.45 -11.09 4.95
CA SER A 90 -10.44 -9.65 5.24
C SER A 90 -9.52 -9.28 6.42
N PHE A 91 -9.01 -10.28 7.13
CA PHE A 91 -7.98 -10.04 8.15
C PHE A 91 -6.72 -9.43 7.53
N TYR A 92 -6.43 -9.78 6.27
CA TYR A 92 -5.25 -9.27 5.59
C TYR A 92 -5.62 -8.09 4.70
N ASN A 93 -4.70 -7.13 4.57
CA ASN A 93 -4.96 -5.97 3.73
C ASN A 93 -4.42 -6.11 2.31
N SER A 94 -3.43 -6.98 2.11
CA SER A 94 -2.76 -7.09 0.81
C SER A 94 -1.97 -8.38 0.72
N VAL A 95 -1.52 -8.69 -0.50
CA VAL A 95 -0.49 -9.70 -0.72
C VAL A 95 0.73 -8.95 -1.24
N ILE A 96 1.85 -9.06 -0.55
CA ILE A 96 3.10 -8.40 -0.90
C ILE A 96 4.11 -9.44 -1.35
N THR A 97 5.16 -8.99 -2.02
CA THR A 97 6.22 -9.89 -2.49
C THR A 97 7.26 -10.12 -1.40
N GLN A 98 8.06 -11.17 -1.58
CA GLN A 98 9.19 -11.40 -0.69
C GLN A 98 10.17 -10.24 -0.71
N ARG A 99 10.38 -9.63 -1.89
CA ARG A 99 11.25 -8.47 -1.99
C ARG A 99 10.78 -7.31 -1.11
N ILE A 100 9.48 -7.02 -1.14
CA ILE A 100 8.93 -5.95 -0.30
C ILE A 100 9.17 -6.27 1.16
N ALA A 101 8.88 -7.50 1.57
CA ALA A 101 9.06 -7.90 2.96
C ALA A 101 10.52 -7.76 3.39
N GLU A 102 11.46 -8.15 2.54
CA GLU A 102 12.89 -8.06 2.84
C GLU A 102 13.36 -6.62 2.90
N GLU A 103 12.96 -5.80 1.94
CA GLU A 103 13.39 -4.40 1.94
C GLU A 103 12.86 -3.63 3.12
N LEU A 104 11.72 -4.02 3.64
CA LEU A 104 11.14 -3.38 4.82
C LEU A 104 11.56 -4.06 6.12
N SER A 105 12.35 -5.13 6.03
CA SER A 105 12.77 -5.92 7.19
C SER A 105 11.59 -6.38 8.03
N LEU A 106 10.53 -6.83 7.35
CA LEU A 106 9.34 -7.32 8.05
C LEU A 106 9.59 -8.70 8.65
N ASP A 107 8.94 -8.97 9.77
CA ASP A 107 8.93 -10.31 10.33
C ASP A 107 8.09 -11.21 9.41
N PRO A 108 8.66 -12.25 8.80
CA PRO A 108 7.89 -13.09 7.89
C PRO A 108 6.70 -13.79 8.54
N LYS A 109 6.71 -13.93 9.86
CA LYS A 109 5.61 -14.58 10.59
C LYS A 109 4.49 -13.59 10.89
N GLU A 110 4.83 -12.31 10.99
CA GLU A 110 3.87 -11.27 11.32
C GLU A 110 4.15 -10.02 10.50
N PRO A 111 3.92 -10.08 9.18
CA PRO A 111 4.24 -8.93 8.32
C PRO A 111 3.18 -7.82 8.47
N TYR A 112 3.38 -6.98 9.45
CA TYR A 112 2.46 -5.90 9.79
C TYR A 112 2.91 -4.62 9.13
N ILE A 113 2.02 -3.98 8.39
CA ILE A 113 2.38 -2.81 7.58
C ILE A 113 1.34 -1.71 7.68
N ASP A 114 1.81 -0.48 7.47
CA ASP A 114 0.96 0.66 7.17
C ASP A 114 0.94 0.81 5.65
N LEU A 115 -0.22 1.07 5.10
CA LEU A 115 -0.37 1.19 3.66
C LEU A 115 -1.18 2.44 3.35
N VAL A 116 -0.63 3.32 2.53
CA VAL A 116 -1.27 4.58 2.17
C VAL A 116 -1.33 4.72 0.66
N LEU A 117 -2.50 5.02 0.12
CA LEU A 117 -2.66 5.27 -1.29
C LEU A 117 -2.00 6.60 -1.64
N ILE A 118 -1.09 6.59 -2.61
CA ILE A 118 -0.40 7.78 -3.03
C ILE A 118 -1.03 8.35 -4.29
N SER A 119 -1.29 7.48 -5.27
CA SER A 119 -1.75 7.89 -6.57
C SER A 119 -2.76 6.89 -7.08
N LYS A 120 -3.96 7.35 -7.37
CA LYS A 120 -5.01 6.51 -7.91
C LYS A 120 -4.85 6.31 -9.39
N SER A 121 -5.31 5.15 -9.85
CA SER A 121 -5.48 4.89 -11.26
C SER A 121 -6.59 5.79 -11.79
N SER A 122 -6.39 6.37 -12.94
CA SER A 122 -7.38 7.24 -13.57
C SER A 122 -8.43 6.43 -14.33
#